data_d6e8b4eb92da2b59c432fa4c6ee06539
#
_entry.id   d6e8b4eb92da2b59c432fa4c6ee06539
#
_cell.length_a   1.000
_cell.length_b   1.000
_cell.length_c   1.000
_cell.angle_alpha   90.00
_cell.angle_beta   90.00
_cell.angle_gamma   90.00
#
_symmetry.space_group_name_H-M   'P 1'
#
loop_
_entity.id
_entity.type
_entity.pdbx_description
1 polymer ?
#
loop_
_entity_poly.entity_id
_entity_poly.type
_entity_poly.pdbx_seq_one_letter_code
_entity_poly.pdbx_strand_id
1 'polypeptide(L)'
;MIRTGEIFYAWATDPDIREAGSSGGFVTGILMHLLETGVVDAVSVVRQGADIYDAEMSILSDPEKLRLCSGSLYCGTLSSAKFIFRYLQGKAEQRLAVVVKGCEAKAIIELAKRNQIDLDNILLIGLNCSGTINPFTARRMATEKYGLDPDLVQNIFFSQGRCMVQTPDEIRSISIEELEQEGYGRRHSCQRCLTRIPRQCDLVCGDWGVIGDYTGNTTCIEVCSRKGAEALESSIHSGHIRIEAADPKGVEVRARVEDAMQVMSKKNRTEQFSDIVSGDQILQQMTLDMSRCIKCYQCTEACPLCICEDCRIKKPWLVKPGQVPPPFMFHLIRVSHIADSCINCGQCEDRCPMEIPNSRYMNALQVELELMFGYH
;
A
#
# COMPACT_ATOMS: atom_id res chain seq x y z
N MET A 1 13.59 18.29 21.34
CA MET A 1 12.55 17.26 21.56
C MET A 1 11.51 17.44 20.49
N ILE A 2 11.40 16.44 19.63
CA ILE A 2 10.46 16.41 18.50
C ILE A 2 9.04 16.09 19.01
N ARG A 3 8.02 16.71 18.40
CA ARG A 3 6.62 16.58 18.84
C ARG A 3 5.77 15.95 17.73
N THR A 4 4.73 15.27 18.13
CA THR A 4 3.69 14.80 17.20
C THR A 4 3.07 15.97 16.45
N GLY A 5 2.87 15.81 15.14
CA GLY A 5 2.34 16.81 14.23
C GLY A 5 3.42 17.69 13.56
N GLU A 6 4.69 17.61 13.98
CA GLU A 6 5.76 18.33 13.31
C GLU A 6 6.13 17.69 11.97
N ILE A 7 6.46 18.57 11.00
CA ILE A 7 6.83 18.16 9.64
C ILE A 7 8.24 18.67 9.35
N PHE A 8 9.09 17.79 8.84
CA PHE A 8 10.47 18.06 8.51
C PHE A 8 10.83 17.61 7.10
N TYR A 9 11.87 18.18 6.56
CA TYR A 9 12.65 17.63 5.47
C TYR A 9 13.76 16.78 6.07
N ALA A 10 13.92 15.55 5.57
CA ALA A 10 14.84 14.57 6.13
C ALA A 10 15.59 13.81 5.03
N TRP A 11 16.84 13.44 5.31
CA TRP A 11 17.66 12.61 4.40
C TRP A 11 18.70 11.80 5.19
N ALA A 12 19.20 10.74 4.55
CA ALA A 12 20.31 9.97 5.07
C ALA A 12 21.61 10.77 5.01
N THR A 13 22.47 10.62 6.02
CA THR A 13 23.81 11.24 6.04
C THR A 13 24.80 10.50 5.17
N ASP A 14 24.62 9.18 5.03
CA ASP A 14 25.39 8.34 4.12
C ASP A 14 25.05 8.74 2.66
N PRO A 15 26.02 9.22 1.86
CA PRO A 15 25.77 9.68 0.50
C PRO A 15 25.29 8.57 -0.43
N ASP A 16 25.75 7.33 -0.25
CA ASP A 16 25.37 6.20 -1.10
C ASP A 16 23.89 5.82 -0.85
N ILE A 17 23.46 5.85 0.42
CA ILE A 17 22.06 5.62 0.79
C ILE A 17 21.18 6.76 0.26
N ARG A 18 21.67 8.00 0.33
CA ARG A 18 20.96 9.17 -0.13
C ARG A 18 20.73 9.13 -1.63
N GLU A 19 21.74 8.76 -2.42
CA GLU A 19 21.69 8.66 -3.88
C GLU A 19 20.81 7.47 -4.34
N ALA A 20 20.93 6.32 -3.67
CA ALA A 20 20.12 5.13 -3.99
C ALA A 20 18.63 5.29 -3.64
N GLY A 21 18.29 6.22 -2.76
CA GLY A 21 16.91 6.49 -2.35
C GLY A 21 16.13 7.32 -3.35
N SER A 22 14.85 7.04 -3.55
CA SER A 22 13.97 7.83 -4.44
C SER A 22 13.80 9.30 -4.00
N SER A 23 14.04 9.59 -2.72
CA SER A 23 13.89 10.93 -2.13
C SER A 23 14.81 11.07 -0.90
N GLY A 24 16.14 11.01 -1.13
CA GLY A 24 17.14 11.28 -0.09
C GLY A 24 17.38 10.16 0.94
N GLY A 25 16.88 8.94 0.74
CA GLY A 25 17.28 7.75 1.50
C GLY A 25 16.86 7.70 2.97
N PHE A 26 15.96 8.59 3.42
CA PHE A 26 15.53 8.67 4.83
C PHE A 26 15.07 7.32 5.39
N VAL A 27 14.17 6.61 4.66
CA VAL A 27 13.59 5.35 5.14
C VAL A 27 14.68 4.29 5.34
N THR A 28 15.60 4.15 4.39
CA THR A 28 16.72 3.21 4.52
C THR A 28 17.63 3.58 5.69
N GLY A 29 17.98 4.85 5.82
CA GLY A 29 18.86 5.33 6.88
C GLY A 29 18.29 5.14 8.30
N ILE A 30 17.00 5.45 8.51
CA ILE A 30 16.37 5.25 9.82
C ILE A 30 16.23 3.75 10.15
N LEU A 31 15.92 2.90 9.18
CA LEU A 31 15.83 1.46 9.40
C LEU A 31 17.18 0.83 9.74
N MET A 32 18.26 1.27 9.11
CA MET A 32 19.62 0.85 9.45
C MET A 32 19.94 1.20 10.90
N HIS A 33 19.72 2.45 11.30
CA HIS A 33 19.91 2.89 12.68
C HIS A 33 19.12 2.02 13.67
N LEU A 34 17.84 1.76 13.42
CA LEU A 34 17.00 1.00 14.33
C LEU A 34 17.48 -0.46 14.52
N LEU A 35 18.03 -1.07 13.47
CA LEU A 35 18.64 -2.40 13.55
C LEU A 35 19.99 -2.38 14.28
N GLU A 36 20.87 -1.44 13.93
CA GLU A 36 22.22 -1.35 14.52
C GLU A 36 22.18 -1.07 16.02
N THR A 37 21.21 -0.28 16.47
CA THR A 37 21.03 0.04 17.88
C THR A 37 20.19 -0.98 18.65
N GLY A 38 19.64 -1.98 17.95
CA GLY A 38 18.76 -2.98 18.54
C GLY A 38 17.44 -2.42 19.08
N VAL A 39 16.97 -1.29 18.57
CA VAL A 39 15.62 -0.77 18.85
C VAL A 39 14.57 -1.72 18.28
N VAL A 40 14.85 -2.29 17.10
CA VAL A 40 14.06 -3.36 16.50
C VAL A 40 14.96 -4.57 16.21
N ASP A 41 14.36 -5.75 16.19
CA ASP A 41 15.05 -7.02 15.94
C ASP A 41 15.08 -7.36 14.44
N ALA A 42 14.12 -6.82 13.69
CA ALA A 42 14.05 -6.96 12.24
C ALA A 42 13.21 -5.84 11.61
N VAL A 43 13.31 -5.69 10.29
CA VAL A 43 12.52 -4.74 9.50
C VAL A 43 11.80 -5.44 8.36
N SER A 44 10.56 -5.04 8.10
CA SER A 44 9.81 -5.51 6.94
C SER A 44 9.81 -4.44 5.85
N VAL A 45 10.36 -4.79 4.71
CA VAL A 45 10.57 -3.92 3.55
C VAL A 45 10.20 -4.62 2.26
N VAL A 46 10.12 -3.87 1.17
CA VAL A 46 9.95 -4.38 -0.19
C VAL A 46 11.28 -4.20 -0.94
N ARG A 47 11.66 -5.22 -1.70
CA ARG A 47 12.79 -5.14 -2.63
C ARG A 47 12.32 -5.44 -4.04
N GLN A 48 13.10 -5.03 -5.02
CA GLN A 48 12.92 -5.45 -6.40
C GLN A 48 13.31 -6.93 -6.53
N GLY A 49 12.47 -7.71 -7.22
CA GLY A 49 12.74 -9.08 -7.61
C GLY A 49 13.49 -9.15 -8.94
N ALA A 50 12.93 -9.88 -9.90
CA ALA A 50 13.57 -10.09 -11.20
C ALA A 50 13.69 -8.78 -12.03
N ASP A 51 12.71 -7.90 -11.94
CA ASP A 51 12.67 -6.61 -12.64
C ASP A 51 11.83 -5.58 -11.87
N ILE A 52 11.59 -4.40 -12.46
CA ILE A 52 10.80 -3.32 -11.85
C ILE A 52 9.30 -3.65 -11.68
N TYR A 53 8.82 -4.69 -12.35
CA TYR A 53 7.43 -5.16 -12.26
C TYR A 53 7.27 -6.23 -11.18
N ASP A 54 8.38 -6.75 -10.66
CA ASP A 54 8.41 -7.78 -9.63
C ASP A 54 8.86 -7.18 -8.30
N ALA A 55 7.97 -7.22 -7.32
CA ALA A 55 8.23 -6.71 -5.98
C ALA A 55 8.13 -7.84 -4.97
N GLU A 56 9.14 -8.00 -4.14
CA GLU A 56 9.23 -9.04 -3.11
C GLU A 56 9.20 -8.45 -1.71
N MET A 57 8.43 -9.07 -0.83
CA MET A 57 8.48 -8.75 0.60
C MET A 57 9.64 -9.45 1.28
N SER A 58 10.36 -8.70 2.11
CA SER A 58 11.50 -9.21 2.86
C SER A 58 11.44 -8.79 4.32
N ILE A 59 11.84 -9.69 5.22
CA ILE A 59 12.14 -9.36 6.62
C ILE A 59 13.63 -9.52 6.80
N LEU A 60 14.30 -8.44 7.20
CA LEU A 60 15.74 -8.35 7.32
C LEU A 60 16.12 -8.00 8.75
N SER A 61 17.17 -8.67 9.26
CA SER A 61 17.84 -8.35 10.54
C SER A 61 19.28 -7.85 10.35
N ASP A 62 19.76 -7.85 9.11
CA ASP A 62 21.10 -7.41 8.74
C ASP A 62 20.98 -6.00 8.10
N PRO A 63 21.53 -4.94 8.73
CA PRO A 63 21.45 -3.57 8.23
C PRO A 63 22.02 -3.41 6.81
N GLU A 64 23.11 -4.09 6.48
CA GLU A 64 23.76 -3.96 5.17
C GLU A 64 22.87 -4.44 4.01
N LYS A 65 21.98 -5.41 4.26
CA LYS A 65 21.04 -5.89 3.25
C LYS A 65 19.95 -4.88 2.90
N LEU A 66 19.73 -3.86 3.75
CA LEU A 66 18.78 -2.78 3.47
C LEU A 66 19.19 -1.92 2.27
N ARG A 67 20.48 -1.84 1.95
CA ARG A 67 20.95 -1.12 0.77
C ARG A 67 20.33 -1.65 -0.53
N LEU A 68 20.03 -2.96 -0.58
CA LEU A 68 19.37 -3.62 -1.71
C LEU A 68 17.86 -3.35 -1.81
N CYS A 69 17.29 -2.69 -0.81
CA CYS A 69 15.86 -2.34 -0.73
C CYS A 69 15.61 -0.85 -0.94
N SER A 70 16.62 -0.10 -1.36
CA SER A 70 16.51 1.34 -1.66
C SER A 70 15.69 1.58 -2.92
N GLY A 71 15.03 2.73 -2.99
CA GLY A 71 14.18 3.09 -4.12
C GLY A 71 12.70 2.77 -3.90
N SER A 72 11.87 3.14 -4.87
CA SER A 72 10.41 2.96 -4.83
C SER A 72 9.94 2.14 -6.02
N LEU A 73 9.09 1.15 -5.77
CA LEU A 73 8.48 0.29 -6.78
C LEU A 73 6.98 0.59 -6.90
N TYR A 74 6.54 1.04 -8.06
CA TYR A 74 5.15 1.43 -8.32
C TYR A 74 4.29 0.31 -8.94
N CYS A 75 4.93 -0.77 -9.43
CA CYS A 75 4.25 -1.90 -10.07
C CYS A 75 4.01 -3.09 -9.13
N GLY A 76 4.33 -2.96 -7.84
CA GLY A 76 4.08 -4.00 -6.85
C GLY A 76 2.69 -3.89 -6.22
N THR A 77 1.96 -5.01 -6.19
CA THR A 77 0.63 -5.09 -5.55
C THR A 77 0.68 -5.92 -4.27
N LEU A 78 1.71 -5.75 -3.46
CA LEU A 78 1.93 -6.53 -2.24
C LEU A 78 1.08 -6.02 -1.08
N SER A 79 0.83 -6.91 -0.10
CA SER A 79 0.24 -6.58 1.19
C SER A 79 1.03 -7.25 2.31
N SER A 80 1.66 -6.43 3.14
CA SER A 80 2.56 -6.85 4.20
C SER A 80 1.86 -7.54 5.38
N ALA A 81 0.60 -7.18 5.68
CA ALA A 81 -0.03 -7.56 6.94
C ALA A 81 -0.11 -9.08 7.19
N LYS A 82 -0.54 -9.87 6.18
CA LYS A 82 -0.61 -11.34 6.31
C LYS A 82 0.79 -11.99 6.40
N PHE A 83 1.76 -11.39 5.73
CA PHE A 83 3.16 -11.83 5.78
C PHE A 83 3.75 -11.59 7.17
N ILE A 84 3.53 -10.41 7.74
CA ILE A 84 3.97 -10.04 9.10
C ILE A 84 3.26 -10.92 10.13
N PHE A 85 1.95 -11.10 10.01
CA PHE A 85 1.19 -12.00 10.89
C PHE A 85 1.82 -13.39 10.93
N ARG A 86 2.10 -13.99 9.77
CA ARG A 86 2.73 -15.31 9.68
C ARG A 86 4.13 -15.34 10.27
N TYR A 87 4.91 -14.29 10.06
CA TYR A 87 6.26 -14.19 10.61
C TYR A 87 6.26 -14.09 12.15
N LEU A 88 5.29 -13.39 12.72
CA LEU A 88 5.16 -13.19 14.16
C LEU A 88 4.56 -14.39 14.90
N GLN A 89 4.02 -15.38 14.21
CA GLN A 89 3.51 -16.58 14.86
C GLN A 89 4.60 -17.26 15.69
N GLY A 90 4.36 -17.40 17.00
CA GLY A 90 5.33 -17.94 17.96
C GLY A 90 6.47 -16.99 18.35
N LYS A 91 6.40 -15.71 17.97
CA LYS A 91 7.43 -14.68 18.22
C LYS A 91 6.82 -13.41 18.82
N ALA A 92 6.04 -13.55 19.89
CA ALA A 92 5.26 -12.46 20.48
C ALA A 92 6.11 -11.24 20.93
N GLU A 93 7.36 -11.49 21.34
CA GLU A 93 8.29 -10.46 21.84
C GLU A 93 9.11 -9.75 20.74
N GLN A 94 8.95 -10.16 19.46
CA GLN A 94 9.77 -9.64 18.39
C GLN A 94 9.38 -8.21 18.02
N ARG A 95 10.34 -7.29 18.06
CA ARG A 95 10.15 -5.88 17.68
C ARG A 95 10.46 -5.69 16.20
N LEU A 96 9.51 -5.10 15.47
CA LEU A 96 9.63 -4.87 14.03
C LEU A 96 9.49 -3.39 13.69
N ALA A 97 10.30 -2.88 12.76
CA ALA A 97 9.92 -1.71 11.98
C ALA A 97 9.34 -2.16 10.63
N VAL A 98 8.23 -1.59 10.24
CA VAL A 98 7.47 -2.01 9.05
C VAL A 98 7.22 -0.83 8.15
N VAL A 99 7.69 -0.91 6.90
CA VAL A 99 7.42 0.10 5.88
C VAL A 99 6.13 -0.25 5.16
N VAL A 100 5.14 0.66 5.16
CA VAL A 100 3.78 0.37 4.71
C VAL A 100 3.15 1.51 3.92
N LYS A 101 2.32 1.16 2.94
CA LYS A 101 1.33 2.07 2.34
C LYS A 101 0.08 2.15 3.21
N GLY A 102 -0.79 3.11 2.97
CA GLY A 102 -1.99 3.33 3.77
C GLY A 102 -2.91 2.10 3.90
N CYS A 103 -3.11 1.34 2.83
CA CYS A 103 -3.91 0.12 2.87
C CYS A 103 -3.23 -1.01 3.68
N GLU A 104 -1.90 -1.08 3.68
CA GLU A 104 -1.15 -2.05 4.46
C GLU A 104 -1.18 -1.71 5.95
N ALA A 105 -1.01 -0.42 6.30
CA ALA A 105 -1.15 0.05 7.67
C ALA A 105 -2.54 -0.26 8.23
N LYS A 106 -3.61 0.02 7.47
CA LYS A 106 -4.97 -0.36 7.85
C LYS A 106 -5.11 -1.86 8.10
N ALA A 107 -4.52 -2.70 7.26
CA ALA A 107 -4.59 -4.15 7.43
C ALA A 107 -3.90 -4.62 8.73
N ILE A 108 -2.74 -4.06 9.06
CA ILE A 108 -2.02 -4.38 10.30
C ILE A 108 -2.86 -3.95 11.52
N ILE A 109 -3.44 -2.76 11.48
CA ILE A 109 -4.31 -2.25 12.55
C ILE A 109 -5.56 -3.13 12.69
N GLU A 110 -6.20 -3.55 11.60
CA GLU A 110 -7.35 -4.47 11.66
C GLU A 110 -6.98 -5.84 12.25
N LEU A 111 -5.79 -6.35 11.96
CA LEU A 111 -5.29 -7.57 12.62
C LEU A 111 -5.00 -7.35 14.10
N ALA A 112 -4.51 -6.18 14.48
CA ALA A 112 -4.29 -5.82 15.88
C ALA A 112 -5.61 -5.68 16.67
N LYS A 113 -6.63 -5.04 16.11
CA LYS A 113 -7.99 -4.99 16.70
C LYS A 113 -8.55 -6.38 16.97
N ARG A 114 -8.11 -7.40 16.23
CA ARG A 114 -8.48 -8.80 16.39
C ARG A 114 -7.51 -9.60 17.28
N ASN A 115 -6.60 -8.93 17.97
CA ASN A 115 -5.55 -9.53 18.81
C ASN A 115 -4.65 -10.54 18.06
N GLN A 116 -4.43 -10.30 16.76
CA GLN A 116 -3.58 -11.16 15.93
C GLN A 116 -2.16 -10.62 15.77
N ILE A 117 -1.98 -9.32 16.00
CA ILE A 117 -0.70 -8.61 15.98
C ILE A 117 -0.68 -7.66 17.18
N ASP A 118 0.45 -7.58 17.87
CA ASP A 118 0.68 -6.61 18.93
C ASP A 118 1.39 -5.37 18.35
N LEU A 119 0.69 -4.23 18.34
CA LEU A 119 1.23 -2.97 17.83
C LEU A 119 2.30 -2.34 18.75
N ASP A 120 2.36 -2.72 20.03
CA ASP A 120 3.38 -2.18 20.94
C ASP A 120 4.80 -2.58 20.50
N ASN A 121 4.92 -3.73 19.85
CA ASN A 121 6.16 -4.26 19.29
C ASN A 121 6.42 -3.86 17.82
N ILE A 122 5.56 -3.02 17.21
CA ILE A 122 5.69 -2.63 15.81
C ILE A 122 5.83 -1.12 15.69
N LEU A 123 6.89 -0.67 15.01
CA LEU A 123 7.05 0.70 14.53
C LEU A 123 6.57 0.78 13.09
N LEU A 124 5.52 1.55 12.81
CA LEU A 124 4.98 1.72 11.47
C LEU A 124 5.56 2.96 10.79
N ILE A 125 6.26 2.76 9.67
CA ILE A 125 6.74 3.83 8.80
C ILE A 125 5.86 3.87 7.55
N GLY A 126 4.95 4.83 7.52
CA GLY A 126 3.98 5.02 6.45
C GLY A 126 4.58 5.75 5.25
N LEU A 127 4.19 5.31 4.05
CA LEU A 127 4.57 5.98 2.81
C LEU A 127 3.38 6.72 2.20
N ASN A 128 3.58 7.96 1.75
CA ASN A 128 2.63 8.64 0.88
C ASN A 128 2.41 7.78 -0.38
N CYS A 129 1.16 7.65 -0.80
CA CYS A 129 0.84 6.71 -1.88
C CYS A 129 -0.10 7.32 -2.91
N SER A 130 0.39 7.50 -4.13
CA SER A 130 -0.42 7.89 -5.29
C SER A 130 -1.24 6.74 -5.86
N GLY A 131 -0.88 5.51 -5.54
CA GLY A 131 -1.45 4.27 -6.07
C GLY A 131 -0.37 3.37 -6.67
N THR A 132 -0.75 2.16 -7.06
CA THR A 132 0.12 1.19 -7.74
C THR A 132 -0.53 0.71 -9.04
N ILE A 133 0.29 0.22 -9.96
CA ILE A 133 -0.13 -0.38 -11.22
C ILE A 133 0.04 -1.90 -11.10
N ASN A 134 -0.88 -2.66 -11.68
CA ASN A 134 -0.72 -4.11 -11.77
C ASN A 134 0.46 -4.43 -12.72
N PRO A 135 1.35 -5.37 -12.40
CA PRO A 135 2.52 -5.70 -13.22
C PRO A 135 2.20 -6.00 -14.68
N PHE A 136 1.15 -6.79 -14.95
CA PHE A 136 0.73 -7.10 -16.33
C PHE A 136 0.23 -5.85 -17.06
N THR A 137 -0.57 -5.02 -16.38
CA THR A 137 -1.03 -3.75 -16.92
C THR A 137 0.12 -2.81 -17.20
N ALA A 138 1.13 -2.76 -16.33
CA ALA A 138 2.30 -1.91 -16.50
C ALA A 138 3.14 -2.30 -17.73
N ARG A 139 3.39 -3.60 -17.93
CA ARG A 139 4.08 -4.11 -19.14
C ARG A 139 3.31 -3.80 -20.42
N ARG A 140 2.00 -4.07 -20.45
CA ARG A 140 1.13 -3.73 -21.58
C ARG A 140 1.12 -2.23 -21.85
N MET A 141 1.00 -1.43 -20.79
CA MET A 141 1.02 0.04 -20.86
C MET A 141 2.32 0.55 -21.49
N ALA A 142 3.49 0.03 -21.11
CA ALA A 142 4.78 0.40 -21.68
C ALA A 142 4.78 0.18 -23.20
N THR A 143 4.28 -0.96 -23.67
CA THR A 143 4.22 -1.28 -25.10
C THR A 143 3.13 -0.51 -25.83
N GLU A 144 1.88 -0.60 -25.37
CA GLU A 144 0.70 -0.18 -26.12
C GLU A 144 0.47 1.34 -26.05
N LYS A 145 0.88 2.00 -24.94
CA LYS A 145 0.66 3.44 -24.72
C LYS A 145 1.92 4.28 -24.88
N TYR A 146 3.04 3.77 -24.42
CA TYR A 146 4.30 4.49 -24.51
C TYR A 146 5.12 4.11 -25.73
N GLY A 147 4.82 2.99 -26.42
CA GLY A 147 5.62 2.50 -27.55
C GLY A 147 7.04 2.14 -27.15
N LEU A 148 7.22 1.65 -25.91
CA LEU A 148 8.51 1.26 -25.34
C LEU A 148 8.59 -0.25 -25.17
N ASP A 149 9.80 -0.79 -25.29
CA ASP A 149 10.06 -2.16 -24.87
C ASP A 149 9.97 -2.24 -23.33
N PRO A 150 9.06 -3.06 -22.76
CA PRO A 150 8.90 -3.16 -21.32
C PRO A 150 10.16 -3.68 -20.61
N ASP A 151 11.02 -4.43 -21.29
CA ASP A 151 12.25 -4.97 -20.70
C ASP A 151 13.37 -3.91 -20.62
N LEU A 152 13.23 -2.76 -21.30
CA LEU A 152 14.12 -1.61 -21.20
C LEU A 152 13.67 -0.59 -20.16
N VAL A 153 12.47 -0.74 -19.59
CA VAL A 153 11.96 0.21 -18.60
C VAL A 153 12.71 0.04 -17.27
N GLN A 154 13.29 1.15 -16.80
CA GLN A 154 14.05 1.19 -15.55
C GLN A 154 13.21 1.70 -14.37
N ASN A 155 12.23 2.57 -14.63
CA ASN A 155 11.41 3.14 -13.58
C ASN A 155 10.03 3.54 -14.11
N ILE A 156 9.00 3.41 -13.26
CA ILE A 156 7.66 3.93 -13.49
C ILE A 156 7.27 4.67 -12.20
N PHE A 157 6.84 5.92 -12.33
CA PHE A 157 6.46 6.74 -11.18
C PHE A 157 5.38 7.77 -11.54
N PHE A 158 4.75 8.36 -10.53
CA PHE A 158 3.72 9.38 -10.72
C PHE A 158 4.25 10.75 -10.30
N SER A 159 4.11 11.73 -11.18
CA SER A 159 4.47 13.12 -10.91
C SER A 159 3.49 14.06 -11.57
N GLN A 160 3.02 15.08 -10.84
CA GLN A 160 2.16 16.15 -11.33
C GLN A 160 0.94 15.66 -12.16
N GLY A 161 0.26 14.60 -11.70
CA GLY A 161 -0.89 14.03 -12.37
C GLY A 161 -0.57 13.21 -13.64
N ARG A 162 0.69 12.91 -13.89
CA ARG A 162 1.17 12.12 -15.01
C ARG A 162 1.84 10.84 -14.54
N CYS A 163 1.72 9.78 -15.32
CA CYS A 163 2.50 8.56 -15.17
C CYS A 163 3.75 8.68 -16.04
N MET A 164 4.90 8.58 -15.42
CA MET A 164 6.21 8.70 -16.04
C MET A 164 6.77 7.30 -16.23
N VAL A 165 7.28 7.01 -17.43
CA VAL A 165 8.00 5.76 -17.76
C VAL A 165 9.39 6.14 -18.24
N GLN A 166 10.40 5.64 -17.56
CA GLN A 166 11.81 5.94 -17.79
C GLN A 166 12.54 4.73 -18.36
N THR A 167 13.26 4.95 -19.45
CA THR A 167 14.26 4.04 -20.00
C THR A 167 15.66 4.68 -19.87
N PRO A 168 16.76 3.99 -20.24
CA PRO A 168 18.09 4.61 -20.26
C PRO A 168 18.18 5.87 -21.13
N ASP A 169 17.40 5.93 -22.22
CA ASP A 169 17.53 6.95 -23.24
C ASP A 169 16.52 8.11 -23.10
N GLU A 170 15.36 7.86 -22.47
CA GLU A 170 14.28 8.84 -22.43
C GLU A 170 13.31 8.65 -21.25
N ILE A 171 12.56 9.73 -20.96
CA ILE A 171 11.40 9.69 -20.06
C ILE A 171 10.18 10.11 -20.87
N ARG A 172 9.15 9.24 -20.91
CA ARG A 172 7.85 9.55 -21.52
C ARG A 172 6.78 9.71 -20.44
N SER A 173 5.76 10.52 -20.74
CA SER A 173 4.69 10.78 -19.76
C SER A 173 3.33 10.88 -20.42
N ILE A 174 2.32 10.28 -19.79
CA ILE A 174 0.91 10.36 -20.17
C ILE A 174 0.11 10.76 -18.94
N SER A 175 -1.01 11.48 -19.13
CA SER A 175 -1.93 11.82 -18.04
C SER A 175 -2.46 10.56 -17.35
N ILE A 176 -2.53 10.56 -16.02
CA ILE A 176 -3.11 9.46 -15.25
C ILE A 176 -4.58 9.28 -15.62
N GLU A 177 -5.33 10.37 -15.81
CA GLU A 177 -6.75 10.34 -16.17
C GLU A 177 -6.96 9.69 -17.54
N GLU A 178 -6.16 10.04 -18.54
CA GLU A 178 -6.19 9.43 -19.87
C GLU A 178 -5.92 7.92 -19.81
N LEU A 179 -4.87 7.51 -19.09
CA LEU A 179 -4.55 6.08 -18.92
C LEU A 179 -5.67 5.31 -18.23
N GLU A 180 -6.27 5.89 -17.20
CA GLU A 180 -7.33 5.23 -16.42
C GLU A 180 -8.64 5.10 -17.23
N GLN A 181 -8.98 6.08 -18.06
CA GLN A 181 -10.13 6.00 -18.98
C GLN A 181 -9.98 4.89 -20.02
N GLU A 182 -8.76 4.57 -20.40
CA GLU A 182 -8.46 3.52 -21.38
C GLU A 182 -8.15 2.15 -20.73
N GLY A 183 -8.33 2.00 -19.41
CA GLY A 183 -8.15 0.75 -18.68
C GLY A 183 -6.68 0.44 -18.31
N TYR A 184 -5.82 1.46 -18.35
CA TYR A 184 -4.43 1.40 -17.87
C TYR A 184 -4.27 2.17 -16.55
N GLY A 185 -3.02 2.41 -16.15
CA GLY A 185 -2.72 3.22 -14.98
C GLY A 185 -2.99 2.51 -13.65
N ARG A 186 -3.51 3.26 -12.69
CA ARG A 186 -3.67 2.76 -11.31
C ARG A 186 -4.80 1.73 -11.22
N ARG A 187 -4.62 0.76 -10.31
CA ARG A 187 -5.65 -0.24 -9.98
C ARG A 187 -6.95 0.42 -9.53
N HIS A 188 -8.10 -0.17 -9.83
CA HIS A 188 -9.41 0.38 -9.46
C HIS A 188 -9.53 0.71 -7.96
N SER A 189 -9.01 -0.17 -7.09
CA SER A 189 -8.95 0.08 -5.65
C SER A 189 -8.07 1.27 -5.27
N CYS A 190 -6.98 1.52 -6.01
CA CYS A 190 -6.13 2.69 -5.82
C CYS A 190 -6.82 3.98 -6.31
N GLN A 191 -7.57 3.93 -7.40
CA GLN A 191 -8.32 5.09 -7.91
C GLN A 191 -9.30 5.63 -6.88
N ARG A 192 -10.02 4.76 -6.14
CA ARG A 192 -11.02 5.13 -5.09
C ARG A 192 -10.46 5.18 -3.66
N CYS A 193 -9.14 5.02 -3.46
CA CYS A 193 -8.51 5.00 -2.13
C CYS A 193 -8.50 6.40 -1.49
N LEU A 194 -8.92 6.51 -0.24
CA LEU A 194 -8.89 7.77 0.53
C LEU A 194 -7.70 7.88 1.49
N THR A 195 -6.94 6.81 1.72
CA THR A 195 -5.80 6.81 2.63
C THR A 195 -4.51 7.06 1.86
N ARG A 196 -4.25 8.32 1.55
CA ARG A 196 -3.10 8.75 0.75
C ARG A 196 -1.87 9.05 1.60
N ILE A 197 -2.08 9.67 2.75
CA ILE A 197 -1.10 9.93 3.79
C ILE A 197 -1.51 9.09 5.01
N PRO A 198 -0.77 8.04 5.37
CA PRO A 198 -1.19 7.11 6.42
C PRO A 198 -0.82 7.60 7.82
N ARG A 199 -1.49 8.65 8.33
CA ARG A 199 -1.23 9.25 9.64
C ARG A 199 -1.53 8.34 10.84
N GLN A 200 -2.09 7.16 10.61
CA GLN A 200 -2.19 6.10 11.61
C GLN A 200 -0.87 5.35 11.87
N CYS A 201 0.19 5.66 11.11
CA CYS A 201 1.55 5.16 11.34
C CYS A 201 2.29 6.03 12.37
N ASP A 202 3.47 5.60 12.82
CA ASP A 202 4.31 6.35 13.75
C ASP A 202 5.05 7.52 13.09
N LEU A 203 5.55 7.27 11.87
CA LEU A 203 6.14 8.27 10.96
C LEU A 203 5.47 8.15 9.60
N VAL A 204 5.32 9.25 8.90
CA VAL A 204 4.83 9.26 7.51
C VAL A 204 5.83 9.96 6.61
N CYS A 205 6.19 9.32 5.52
CA CYS A 205 7.28 9.69 4.62
C CYS A 205 6.79 9.83 3.19
N GLY A 206 7.41 10.72 2.42
CA GLY A 206 7.17 10.84 0.98
C GLY A 206 7.78 12.11 0.40
N ASP A 207 7.62 12.30 -0.89
CA ASP A 207 8.12 13.45 -1.63
C ASP A 207 7.11 14.61 -1.74
N TRP A 208 5.85 14.38 -1.34
CA TRP A 208 4.83 15.44 -1.39
C TRP A 208 5.18 16.57 -0.42
N GLY A 209 5.24 17.77 -0.96
CA GLY A 209 5.60 18.96 -0.21
C GLY A 209 7.10 19.26 -0.19
N VAL A 210 7.93 18.46 -0.84
CA VAL A 210 9.33 18.81 -1.08
C VAL A 210 9.41 19.77 -2.26
N ILE A 211 9.98 20.96 -2.07
CA ILE A 211 10.05 22.01 -3.07
C ILE A 211 11.46 22.60 -3.20
N GLY A 212 11.73 23.28 -4.31
CA GLY A 212 13.00 23.96 -4.55
C GLY A 212 14.19 23.02 -4.65
N ASP A 213 15.31 23.40 -4.07
CA ASP A 213 16.58 22.68 -4.12
C ASP A 213 16.55 21.33 -3.37
N TYR A 214 15.54 21.10 -2.58
CA TYR A 214 15.33 19.83 -1.86
C TYR A 214 14.73 18.73 -2.74
N THR A 215 14.15 19.07 -3.89
CA THR A 215 13.44 18.13 -4.76
C THR A 215 14.36 17.00 -5.24
N GLY A 216 13.90 15.75 -5.08
CA GLY A 216 14.63 14.55 -5.49
C GLY A 216 15.66 14.04 -4.47
N ASN A 217 16.11 14.89 -3.54
CA ASN A 217 17.19 14.57 -2.59
C ASN A 217 16.75 14.58 -1.12
N THR A 218 15.45 14.68 -0.86
CA THR A 218 14.91 14.88 0.48
C THR A 218 13.53 14.25 0.60
N THR A 219 13.25 13.70 1.75
CA THR A 219 11.93 13.15 2.12
C THR A 219 11.21 14.14 3.04
N CYS A 220 9.97 14.46 2.74
CA CYS A 220 9.08 15.14 3.69
C CYS A 220 8.54 14.10 4.68
N ILE A 221 8.78 14.32 5.97
CA ILE A 221 8.34 13.42 7.03
C ILE A 221 7.38 14.16 7.97
N GLU A 222 6.36 13.44 8.43
CA GLU A 222 5.40 13.89 9.45
C GLU A 222 5.48 12.94 10.65
N VAL A 223 5.66 13.47 11.84
CA VAL A 223 5.74 12.70 13.09
C VAL A 223 4.33 12.50 13.61
N CYS A 224 3.86 11.25 13.65
CA CYS A 224 2.46 10.96 14.00
C CYS A 224 2.27 10.34 15.39
N SER A 225 3.36 9.85 16.02
CA SER A 225 3.30 9.30 17.37
C SER A 225 4.55 9.63 18.19
N ARG A 226 4.47 9.40 19.51
CA ARG A 226 5.63 9.50 20.40
C ARG A 226 6.70 8.46 20.04
N LYS A 227 6.32 7.24 19.68
CA LYS A 227 7.24 6.19 19.22
C LYS A 227 8.02 6.63 17.98
N GLY A 228 7.33 7.27 17.02
CA GLY A 228 7.95 7.86 15.83
C GLY A 228 8.91 9.01 16.17
N ALA A 229 8.54 9.89 17.11
CA ALA A 229 9.42 10.96 17.57
C ALA A 229 10.71 10.43 18.22
N GLU A 230 10.60 9.45 19.10
CA GLU A 230 11.75 8.81 19.77
C GLU A 230 12.68 8.13 18.76
N ALA A 231 12.14 7.41 17.78
CA ALA A 231 12.92 6.78 16.71
C ALA A 231 13.66 7.81 15.85
N LEU A 232 13.01 8.91 15.51
CA LEU A 232 13.61 9.99 14.73
C LEU A 232 14.72 10.70 15.52
N GLU A 233 14.45 11.09 16.78
CA GLU A 233 15.47 11.73 17.64
C GLU A 233 16.71 10.84 17.80
N SER A 234 16.52 9.56 18.05
CA SER A 234 17.60 8.59 18.18
C SER A 234 18.45 8.52 16.91
N SER A 235 17.81 8.49 15.74
CA SER A 235 18.52 8.41 14.46
C SER A 235 19.29 9.68 14.09
N ILE A 236 18.82 10.84 14.56
CA ILE A 236 19.55 12.12 14.42
C ILE A 236 20.77 12.13 15.35
N HIS A 237 20.61 11.72 16.61
CA HIS A 237 21.72 11.69 17.58
C HIS A 237 22.85 10.75 17.18
N SER A 238 22.50 9.62 16.56
CA SER A 238 23.49 8.67 16.03
C SER A 238 24.16 9.15 14.73
N GLY A 239 23.66 10.21 14.14
CA GLY A 239 24.21 10.77 12.89
C GLY A 239 23.78 10.03 11.61
N HIS A 240 22.80 9.12 11.65
CA HIS A 240 22.28 8.44 10.45
C HIS A 240 21.37 9.33 9.59
N ILE A 241 20.65 10.24 10.25
CA ILE A 241 19.66 11.11 9.61
C ILE A 241 19.95 12.57 9.91
N ARG A 242 19.75 13.43 8.92
CA ARG A 242 19.63 14.87 9.08
C ARG A 242 18.22 15.33 8.80
N ILE A 243 17.79 16.35 9.55
CA ILE A 243 16.50 17.00 9.34
C ILE A 243 16.66 18.51 9.28
N GLU A 244 15.75 19.15 8.58
CA GLU A 244 15.50 20.59 8.61
C GLU A 244 14.00 20.83 8.73
N ALA A 245 13.59 22.00 9.24
CA ALA A 245 12.18 22.37 9.26
C ALA A 245 11.63 22.40 7.84
N ALA A 246 10.48 21.79 7.59
CA ALA A 246 9.87 21.82 6.28
C ALA A 246 9.50 23.27 5.88
N ASP A 247 9.68 23.63 4.62
CA ASP A 247 9.26 24.92 4.10
C ASP A 247 7.73 25.05 4.24
N PRO A 248 7.22 26.16 4.82
CA PRO A 248 5.77 26.35 4.99
C PRO A 248 4.98 26.23 3.67
N LYS A 249 5.54 26.72 2.54
CA LYS A 249 4.94 26.53 1.20
C LYS A 249 4.91 25.07 0.80
N GLY A 250 5.95 24.29 1.17
CA GLY A 250 5.99 22.86 0.94
C GLY A 250 4.88 22.14 1.72
N VAL A 251 4.66 22.50 2.97
CA VAL A 251 3.56 21.96 3.78
C VAL A 251 2.20 22.27 3.14
N GLU A 252 1.99 23.48 2.64
CA GLU A 252 0.78 23.83 1.89
C GLU A 252 0.63 23.03 0.58
N VAL A 253 1.72 22.81 -0.16
CA VAL A 253 1.71 21.99 -1.37
C VAL A 253 1.33 20.56 -1.02
N ARG A 254 1.88 19.99 0.05
CA ARG A 254 1.52 18.65 0.55
C ARG A 254 0.03 18.53 0.82
N ALA A 255 -0.55 19.49 1.54
CA ALA A 255 -1.98 19.50 1.85
C ALA A 255 -2.83 19.61 0.57
N ARG A 256 -2.48 20.48 -0.36
CA ARG A 256 -3.19 20.60 -1.65
C ARG A 256 -3.13 19.33 -2.50
N VAL A 257 -1.99 18.64 -2.51
CA VAL A 257 -1.86 17.35 -3.23
C VAL A 257 -2.76 16.31 -2.58
N GLU A 258 -2.77 16.22 -1.26
CA GLU A 258 -3.66 15.30 -0.53
C GLU A 258 -5.13 15.58 -0.83
N ASP A 259 -5.57 16.83 -0.74
CA ASP A 259 -6.94 17.25 -1.01
C ASP A 259 -7.35 16.93 -2.46
N ALA A 260 -6.51 17.26 -3.43
CA ALA A 260 -6.77 16.96 -4.84
C ALA A 260 -6.92 15.45 -5.08
N MET A 261 -6.04 14.65 -4.47
CA MET A 261 -6.10 13.20 -4.55
C MET A 261 -7.36 12.64 -3.88
N GLN A 262 -7.81 13.21 -2.77
CA GLN A 262 -9.04 12.80 -2.10
C GLN A 262 -10.29 13.15 -2.93
N VAL A 263 -10.36 14.35 -3.51
CA VAL A 263 -11.45 14.77 -4.41
C VAL A 263 -11.57 13.80 -5.58
N MET A 264 -10.45 13.52 -6.25
CA MET A 264 -10.42 12.57 -7.37
C MET A 264 -10.84 11.16 -6.91
N SER A 265 -10.39 10.69 -5.75
CA SER A 265 -10.76 9.37 -5.24
C SER A 265 -12.25 9.26 -4.88
N LYS A 266 -12.86 10.33 -4.34
CA LYS A 266 -14.30 10.40 -4.09
C LYS A 266 -15.10 10.35 -5.39
N LYS A 267 -14.68 11.11 -6.41
CA LYS A 267 -15.28 11.06 -7.76
C LYS A 267 -15.23 9.63 -8.32
N ASN A 268 -14.04 9.04 -8.36
CA ASN A 268 -13.86 7.67 -8.87
C ASN A 268 -14.68 6.64 -8.08
N ARG A 269 -14.80 6.80 -6.75
CA ARG A 269 -15.65 5.93 -5.91
C ARG A 269 -17.10 6.04 -6.33
N THR A 270 -17.64 7.25 -6.50
CA THR A 270 -19.02 7.49 -6.94
C THR A 270 -19.28 6.86 -8.31
N GLU A 271 -18.36 7.05 -9.26
CA GLU A 271 -18.47 6.48 -10.62
C GLU A 271 -18.42 4.95 -10.59
N GLN A 272 -17.47 4.36 -9.85
CA GLN A 272 -17.31 2.91 -9.74
C GLN A 272 -18.48 2.23 -9.00
N PHE A 273 -19.25 2.96 -8.21
CA PHE A 273 -20.40 2.43 -7.46
C PHE A 273 -21.74 2.84 -8.05
N SER A 274 -21.77 3.59 -9.16
CA SER A 274 -22.98 4.20 -9.72
C SER A 274 -24.08 3.19 -10.13
N ASP A 275 -23.70 1.98 -10.50
CA ASP A 275 -24.60 0.87 -10.85
C ASP A 275 -24.94 -0.03 -9.63
N ILE A 276 -24.45 0.31 -8.43
CA ILE A 276 -24.72 -0.38 -7.16
C ILE A 276 -25.59 0.56 -6.30
N VAL A 277 -26.78 0.92 -6.80
CA VAL A 277 -27.62 1.96 -6.16
C VAL A 277 -28.64 1.38 -5.17
N SER A 278 -29.06 0.14 -5.35
CA SER A 278 -30.03 -0.51 -4.45
C SER A 278 -29.57 -1.90 -4.02
N GLY A 279 -30.03 -2.36 -2.85
CA GLY A 279 -29.69 -3.70 -2.34
C GLY A 279 -30.04 -4.83 -3.29
N ASP A 280 -31.16 -4.73 -4.01
CA ASP A 280 -31.59 -5.74 -4.99
C ASP A 280 -30.67 -5.76 -6.21
N GLN A 281 -30.26 -4.59 -6.71
CA GLN A 281 -29.34 -4.49 -7.84
C GLN A 281 -27.94 -5.01 -7.48
N ILE A 282 -27.46 -4.72 -6.27
CA ILE A 282 -26.20 -5.28 -5.76
C ILE A 282 -26.25 -6.80 -5.79
N LEU A 283 -27.32 -7.40 -5.24
CA LEU A 283 -27.47 -8.86 -5.19
C LEU A 283 -27.56 -9.49 -6.58
N GLN A 284 -28.28 -8.90 -7.49
CA GLN A 284 -28.38 -9.38 -8.88
C GLN A 284 -27.03 -9.33 -9.59
N GLN A 285 -26.36 -8.18 -9.57
CA GLN A 285 -25.06 -8.02 -10.22
C GLN A 285 -24.00 -8.91 -9.57
N MET A 286 -23.98 -8.97 -8.25
CA MET A 286 -23.08 -9.86 -7.50
C MET A 286 -23.33 -11.32 -7.88
N THR A 287 -24.59 -11.76 -8.02
CA THR A 287 -24.93 -13.13 -8.42
C THR A 287 -24.40 -13.45 -9.82
N LEU A 288 -24.55 -12.52 -10.78
CA LEU A 288 -24.03 -12.65 -12.14
C LEU A 288 -22.51 -12.76 -12.16
N ASP A 289 -21.83 -11.86 -11.46
CA ASP A 289 -20.36 -11.88 -11.42
C ASP A 289 -19.83 -13.14 -10.71
N MET A 290 -20.42 -13.52 -9.59
CA MET A 290 -20.01 -14.69 -8.82
C MET A 290 -20.32 -16.02 -9.52
N SER A 291 -21.25 -16.04 -10.48
CA SER A 291 -21.52 -17.24 -11.30
C SER A 291 -20.32 -17.68 -12.14
N ARG A 292 -19.39 -16.77 -12.41
CA ARG A 292 -18.11 -17.08 -13.11
C ARG A 292 -17.06 -17.71 -12.21
N CYS A 293 -17.30 -17.82 -10.90
CA CYS A 293 -16.30 -18.26 -9.94
C CYS A 293 -15.92 -19.74 -10.14
N ILE A 294 -14.62 -20.00 -10.33
CA ILE A 294 -14.05 -21.35 -10.47
C ILE A 294 -13.54 -21.92 -9.14
N LYS A 295 -13.83 -21.28 -8.02
CA LYS A 295 -13.47 -21.74 -6.68
C LYS A 295 -11.96 -21.95 -6.47
N CYS A 296 -11.12 -21.10 -7.05
CA CYS A 296 -9.66 -21.18 -6.92
C CYS A 296 -9.10 -20.68 -5.58
N TYR A 297 -9.92 -20.02 -4.75
CA TYR A 297 -9.55 -19.44 -3.44
C TYR A 297 -8.49 -18.33 -3.47
N GLN A 298 -7.98 -17.91 -4.63
CA GLN A 298 -6.94 -16.86 -4.73
C GLN A 298 -7.37 -15.56 -4.04
N CYS A 299 -8.64 -15.22 -4.11
CA CYS A 299 -9.19 -14.02 -3.45
C CYS A 299 -9.12 -14.09 -1.91
N THR A 300 -9.11 -15.28 -1.30
CA THR A 300 -8.94 -15.46 0.15
C THR A 300 -7.48 -15.54 0.54
N GLU A 301 -6.66 -16.19 -0.27
CA GLU A 301 -5.22 -16.26 -0.03
C GLU A 301 -4.55 -14.88 -0.13
N ALA A 302 -4.99 -14.07 -1.09
CA ALA A 302 -4.49 -12.72 -1.27
C ALA A 302 -5.04 -11.70 -0.25
N CYS A 303 -6.17 -11.98 0.39
CA CYS A 303 -6.76 -11.05 1.35
C CYS A 303 -5.92 -10.99 2.64
N PRO A 304 -5.42 -9.78 3.04
CA PRO A 304 -4.59 -9.65 4.24
C PRO A 304 -5.33 -9.98 5.55
N LEU A 305 -6.66 -9.92 5.54
CA LEU A 305 -7.52 -10.18 6.70
C LEU A 305 -8.03 -11.61 6.76
N CYS A 306 -7.86 -12.41 5.70
CA CYS A 306 -8.22 -13.83 5.68
C CYS A 306 -7.09 -14.68 6.27
N ILE A 307 -7.02 -14.77 7.59
CA ILE A 307 -5.97 -15.48 8.35
C ILE A 307 -6.47 -16.75 9.03
N CYS A 308 -7.77 -17.07 8.93
CA CYS A 308 -8.36 -18.25 9.59
C CYS A 308 -7.74 -19.56 9.07
N GLU A 309 -7.22 -20.39 9.96
CA GLU A 309 -6.72 -21.73 9.64
C GLU A 309 -7.88 -22.66 9.26
N ASP A 310 -8.96 -22.64 10.05
CA ASP A 310 -10.17 -23.42 9.81
C ASP A 310 -11.28 -22.58 9.17
N CYS A 311 -11.15 -22.31 7.87
CA CYS A 311 -12.06 -21.45 7.16
C CYS A 311 -13.36 -22.16 6.75
N ARG A 312 -14.52 -21.59 7.14
CA ARG A 312 -15.86 -22.14 6.84
C ARG A 312 -16.12 -22.32 5.35
N ILE A 313 -15.64 -21.42 4.51
CA ILE A 313 -15.84 -21.53 3.05
C ILE A 313 -15.05 -22.67 2.39
N LYS A 314 -14.15 -23.32 3.12
CA LYS A 314 -13.42 -24.52 2.66
C LYS A 314 -14.08 -25.83 3.12
N LYS A 315 -15.19 -25.77 3.87
CA LYS A 315 -15.83 -26.96 4.44
C LYS A 315 -16.66 -27.72 3.40
N PRO A 316 -16.56 -29.06 3.35
CA PRO A 316 -17.28 -29.91 2.38
C PRO A 316 -18.81 -29.81 2.45
N TRP A 317 -19.36 -29.50 3.64
CA TRP A 317 -20.80 -29.34 3.81
C TRP A 317 -21.34 -28.05 3.15
N LEU A 318 -20.51 -27.04 2.99
CA LEU A 318 -20.88 -25.80 2.30
C LEU A 318 -20.57 -25.86 0.80
N VAL A 319 -19.40 -26.41 0.45
CA VAL A 319 -18.91 -26.44 -0.93
C VAL A 319 -18.49 -27.86 -1.29
N LYS A 320 -19.33 -28.54 -2.06
CA LYS A 320 -19.04 -29.92 -2.47
C LYS A 320 -17.79 -29.99 -3.35
N PRO A 321 -16.97 -31.05 -3.23
CA PRO A 321 -15.89 -31.30 -4.19
C PRO A 321 -16.43 -31.28 -5.63
N GLY A 322 -15.70 -30.63 -6.54
CA GLY A 322 -16.07 -30.53 -7.96
C GLY A 322 -17.21 -29.54 -8.29
N GLN A 323 -17.90 -28.99 -7.29
CA GLN A 323 -18.97 -28.01 -7.55
C GLN A 323 -18.39 -26.69 -8.01
N VAL A 324 -18.64 -26.31 -9.27
CA VAL A 324 -18.25 -25.05 -9.92
C VAL A 324 -19.42 -24.59 -10.81
N PRO A 325 -19.93 -23.37 -10.66
CA PRO A 325 -19.57 -22.41 -9.60
C PRO A 325 -19.97 -22.91 -8.20
N PRO A 326 -19.34 -22.38 -7.13
CA PRO A 326 -19.78 -22.67 -5.78
C PRO A 326 -21.17 -22.08 -5.52
N PRO A 327 -21.93 -22.57 -4.51
CA PRO A 327 -23.20 -21.98 -4.17
C PRO A 327 -23.03 -20.52 -3.73
N PHE A 328 -24.02 -19.67 -3.98
CA PHE A 328 -23.95 -18.25 -3.65
C PHE A 328 -23.64 -17.99 -2.17
N MET A 329 -24.05 -18.88 -1.28
CA MET A 329 -23.75 -18.84 0.15
C MET A 329 -22.22 -18.82 0.44
N PHE A 330 -21.40 -19.44 -0.42
CA PHE A 330 -19.93 -19.36 -0.32
C PHE A 330 -19.45 -17.90 -0.39
N HIS A 331 -20.00 -17.12 -1.29
CA HIS A 331 -19.68 -15.71 -1.46
C HIS A 331 -20.26 -14.85 -0.33
N LEU A 332 -21.50 -15.11 0.09
CA LEU A 332 -22.12 -14.37 1.18
C LEU A 332 -21.38 -14.55 2.51
N ILE A 333 -20.95 -15.76 2.84
CA ILE A 333 -20.13 -15.99 4.05
C ILE A 333 -18.83 -15.22 3.97
N ARG A 334 -18.17 -15.22 2.81
CA ARG A 334 -16.94 -14.46 2.65
C ARG A 334 -17.17 -12.95 2.81
N VAL A 335 -18.23 -12.41 2.21
CA VAL A 335 -18.62 -11.01 2.33
C VAL A 335 -18.90 -10.67 3.79
N SER A 336 -19.72 -11.45 4.49
CA SER A 336 -20.08 -11.18 5.89
C SER A 336 -18.88 -11.22 6.87
N HIS A 337 -17.80 -11.91 6.51
CA HIS A 337 -16.60 -11.98 7.35
C HIS A 337 -15.62 -10.82 7.12
N ILE A 338 -15.71 -10.12 6.00
CA ILE A 338 -14.67 -9.16 5.56
C ILE A 338 -15.21 -7.76 5.31
N ALA A 339 -16.51 -7.62 4.97
CA ALA A 339 -17.04 -6.34 4.51
C ALA A 339 -16.89 -5.21 5.54
N ASP A 340 -17.11 -5.49 6.84
CA ASP A 340 -16.99 -4.53 7.93
C ASP A 340 -15.57 -3.97 8.11
N SER A 341 -14.57 -4.75 7.75
CA SER A 341 -13.15 -4.44 7.93
C SER A 341 -12.36 -4.36 6.62
N CYS A 342 -13.06 -4.30 5.49
CA CYS A 342 -12.40 -4.22 4.17
C CYS A 342 -11.58 -2.93 4.04
N ILE A 343 -10.28 -3.07 3.86
CA ILE A 343 -9.31 -1.97 3.72
C ILE A 343 -9.19 -1.43 2.29
N ASN A 344 -10.01 -1.88 1.36
CA ASN A 344 -9.95 -1.50 -0.06
C ASN A 344 -8.57 -1.71 -0.71
N CYS A 345 -7.83 -2.76 -0.36
CA CYS A 345 -6.50 -3.02 -0.95
C CYS A 345 -6.54 -3.58 -2.38
N GLY A 346 -7.67 -4.11 -2.84
CA GLY A 346 -7.87 -4.67 -4.19
C GLY A 346 -7.20 -6.01 -4.47
N GLN A 347 -6.47 -6.61 -3.53
CA GLN A 347 -5.74 -7.87 -3.76
C GLN A 347 -6.63 -9.02 -4.22
N CYS A 348 -7.86 -9.08 -3.71
CA CYS A 348 -8.82 -10.13 -4.06
C CYS A 348 -9.37 -10.00 -5.50
N GLU A 349 -9.33 -8.82 -6.07
CA GLU A 349 -9.70 -8.53 -7.46
C GLU A 349 -8.53 -8.84 -8.39
N ASP A 350 -7.34 -8.30 -8.10
CA ASP A 350 -6.13 -8.51 -8.91
C ASP A 350 -5.74 -9.99 -9.08
N ARG A 351 -6.02 -10.81 -8.08
CA ARG A 351 -5.69 -12.25 -8.10
C ARG A 351 -6.82 -13.11 -8.61
N CYS A 352 -7.95 -12.53 -9.04
CA CYS A 352 -9.05 -13.31 -9.56
C CYS A 352 -8.85 -13.64 -11.05
N PRO A 353 -8.64 -14.91 -11.44
CA PRO A 353 -8.45 -15.27 -12.84
C PRO A 353 -9.72 -15.13 -13.68
N MET A 354 -10.87 -14.94 -13.01
CA MET A 354 -12.17 -14.71 -13.65
C MET A 354 -12.59 -13.24 -13.63
N GLU A 355 -11.66 -12.34 -13.25
CA GLU A 355 -11.88 -10.89 -13.22
C GLU A 355 -13.14 -10.45 -12.46
N ILE A 356 -13.46 -11.19 -11.37
CA ILE A 356 -14.60 -10.85 -10.52
C ILE A 356 -14.23 -9.62 -9.68
N PRO A 357 -15.03 -8.54 -9.69
CA PRO A 357 -14.72 -7.28 -9.01
C PRO A 357 -14.96 -7.36 -7.49
N ASN A 358 -14.32 -8.35 -6.85
CA ASN A 358 -14.52 -8.66 -5.43
C ASN A 358 -14.26 -7.44 -4.52
N SER A 359 -13.23 -6.65 -4.80
CA SER A 359 -12.89 -5.52 -3.96
C SER A 359 -13.91 -4.39 -4.06
N ARG A 360 -14.61 -4.28 -5.18
CA ARG A 360 -15.68 -3.32 -5.41
C ARG A 360 -16.87 -3.60 -4.47
N TYR A 361 -17.35 -4.85 -4.45
CA TYR A 361 -18.45 -5.25 -3.56
C TYR A 361 -18.09 -5.12 -2.09
N MET A 362 -16.88 -5.59 -1.69
CA MET A 362 -16.42 -5.49 -0.32
C MET A 362 -16.32 -4.03 0.14
N ASN A 363 -15.76 -3.15 -0.69
CA ASN A 363 -15.57 -1.76 -0.32
C ASN A 363 -16.90 -0.97 -0.35
N ALA A 364 -17.81 -1.26 -1.26
CA ALA A 364 -19.14 -0.65 -1.25
C ALA A 364 -19.89 -0.97 0.05
N LEU A 365 -19.90 -2.24 0.45
CA LEU A 365 -20.54 -2.66 1.70
C LEU A 365 -19.83 -2.09 2.94
N GLN A 366 -18.50 -2.02 2.93
CA GLN A 366 -17.73 -1.42 4.04
C GLN A 366 -18.11 0.05 4.23
N VAL A 367 -18.23 0.82 3.16
CA VAL A 367 -18.66 2.23 3.22
C VAL A 367 -20.06 2.37 3.81
N GLU A 368 -21.00 1.53 3.41
CA GLU A 368 -22.36 1.54 3.98
C GLU A 368 -22.36 1.17 5.47
N LEU A 369 -21.57 0.17 5.87
CA LEU A 369 -21.45 -0.23 7.27
C LEU A 369 -20.78 0.87 8.13
N GLU A 370 -19.78 1.57 7.60
CA GLU A 370 -19.19 2.75 8.26
C GLU A 370 -20.25 3.83 8.50
N LEU A 371 -21.08 4.13 7.50
CA LEU A 371 -22.15 5.11 7.62
C LEU A 371 -23.25 4.69 8.63
N MET A 372 -23.61 3.40 8.65
CA MET A 372 -24.65 2.89 9.53
C MET A 372 -24.22 2.76 11.01
N PHE A 373 -22.98 2.39 11.24
CA PHE A 373 -22.50 2.03 12.60
C PHE A 373 -21.45 2.99 13.16
N GLY A 374 -21.01 3.99 12.38
CA GLY A 374 -20.02 4.98 12.83
C GLY A 374 -18.63 4.39 13.09
N TYR A 375 -18.25 3.32 12.43
CA TYR A 375 -16.87 2.83 12.48
C TYR A 375 -15.95 3.74 11.67
N HIS A 376 -14.77 3.99 12.19
CA HIS A 376 -13.69 4.69 11.50
C HIS A 376 -12.37 3.95 11.68
#